data_f58fbac1cb0d2c65fa78a39680112e80
#
_entry.id   f58fbac1cb0d2c65fa78a39680112e80
#
_cell.length_a   1.000
_cell.length_b   1.000
_cell.length_c   1.000
_cell.angle_alpha   90.00
_cell.angle_beta   90.00
_cell.angle_gamma   90.00
#
_symmetry.space_group_name_H-M   'P 1'
#
loop_
_entity.id
_entity.type
_entity.pdbx_description
1 polymer ?
#
loop_
_entity_poly.entity_id
_entity_poly.type
_entity_poly.pdbx_seq_one_letter_code
_entity_poly.pdbx_strand_id
1 'polypeptide(L)'
;MSTARARVPYHEAARQLLRASALDATRELLTEKSWNDITMAHIAEAAGMSRQTLYKEFTSRQGLASGYLIRFVDEFLEEVEREVTLHHSDPRGAVSAAFRAFFDAGARDPMVVSIVGPRPQHDLLSLVTTDGTPLLEHASARLAEIFMTSWANVDRVHAEMFGSTIVRLAISHVTLSF
;
A
#
# COMPACT_ATOMS: atom_id res chain seq x y z
N MET A 1 33.54 3.45 -5.91
CA MET A 1 33.33 2.06 -5.48
C MET A 1 31.97 1.62 -6.00
N SER A 2 31.96 0.70 -6.97
CA SER A 2 30.75 0.25 -7.65
C SER A 2 29.97 -0.69 -6.71
N THR A 3 28.81 -0.26 -6.21
CA THR A 3 27.88 -1.12 -5.47
C THR A 3 27.29 -2.13 -6.45
N ALA A 4 27.77 -3.36 -6.43
CA ALA A 4 27.20 -4.47 -7.17
C ALA A 4 25.74 -4.64 -6.69
N ARG A 5 24.76 -4.26 -7.53
CA ARG A 5 23.36 -4.61 -7.33
C ARG A 5 23.27 -6.13 -7.22
N ALA A 6 22.89 -6.63 -6.05
CA ALA A 6 22.63 -8.04 -5.85
C ALA A 6 21.60 -8.51 -6.89
N ARG A 7 21.97 -9.50 -7.72
CA ARG A 7 21.07 -10.07 -8.72
C ARG A 7 19.97 -10.82 -7.97
N VAL A 8 18.74 -10.36 -8.09
CA VAL A 8 17.55 -11.09 -7.61
C VAL A 8 17.51 -12.44 -8.36
N PRO A 9 17.37 -13.58 -7.67
CA PRO A 9 17.24 -14.88 -8.32
C PRO A 9 16.07 -14.89 -9.31
N TYR A 10 16.23 -15.56 -10.45
CA TYR A 10 15.25 -15.58 -11.53
C TYR A 10 13.82 -15.96 -11.06
N HIS A 11 13.71 -16.96 -10.19
CA HIS A 11 12.42 -17.40 -9.67
C HIS A 11 11.75 -16.34 -8.78
N GLU A 12 12.53 -15.54 -8.06
CA GLU A 12 12.00 -14.44 -7.23
C GLU A 12 11.54 -13.29 -8.11
N ALA A 13 12.32 -12.91 -9.12
CA ALA A 13 11.91 -11.89 -10.10
C ALA A 13 10.65 -12.32 -10.86
N ALA A 14 10.56 -13.57 -11.29
CA ALA A 14 9.35 -14.10 -11.93
C ALA A 14 8.13 -14.06 -11.01
N ARG A 15 8.31 -14.41 -9.74
CA ARG A 15 7.26 -14.33 -8.73
C ARG A 15 6.77 -12.90 -8.51
N GLN A 16 7.69 -11.94 -8.41
CA GLN A 16 7.35 -10.52 -8.26
C GLN A 16 6.53 -10.01 -9.45
N LEU A 17 6.91 -10.38 -10.69
CA LEU A 17 6.16 -10.05 -11.89
C LEU A 17 4.75 -10.63 -11.89
N LEU A 18 4.59 -11.90 -11.50
CA LEU A 18 3.27 -12.53 -11.38
C LEU A 18 2.38 -11.82 -10.34
N ARG A 19 2.96 -11.47 -9.19
CA ARG A 19 2.23 -10.72 -8.17
C ARG A 19 1.82 -9.33 -8.67
N ALA A 20 2.73 -8.61 -9.32
CA ALA A 20 2.44 -7.29 -9.89
C ALA A 20 1.31 -7.38 -10.92
N SER A 21 1.37 -8.32 -11.87
CA SER A 21 0.34 -8.53 -12.88
C SER A 21 -1.05 -8.82 -12.25
N ALA A 22 -1.12 -9.64 -11.20
CA ALA A 22 -2.39 -9.91 -10.50
C ALA A 22 -2.96 -8.65 -9.82
N LEU A 23 -2.11 -7.83 -9.20
CA LEU A 23 -2.53 -6.61 -8.51
C LEU A 23 -2.94 -5.52 -9.52
N ASP A 24 -2.27 -5.43 -10.67
CA ASP A 24 -2.65 -4.51 -11.76
C ASP A 24 -4.00 -4.90 -12.35
N ALA A 25 -4.20 -6.18 -12.68
CA ALA A 25 -5.49 -6.70 -13.13
C ALA A 25 -6.61 -6.44 -12.11
N THR A 26 -6.32 -6.52 -10.81
CA THR A 26 -7.28 -6.18 -9.76
C THR A 26 -7.64 -4.70 -9.79
N ARG A 27 -6.66 -3.82 -9.97
CA ARG A 27 -6.89 -2.36 -10.07
C ARG A 27 -7.78 -2.05 -11.27
N GLU A 28 -7.51 -2.63 -12.43
CA GLU A 28 -8.31 -2.46 -13.64
C GLU A 28 -9.76 -2.93 -13.45
N LEU A 29 -9.96 -4.14 -12.92
CA LEU A 29 -11.30 -4.68 -12.65
C LEU A 29 -12.09 -3.80 -11.68
N LEU A 30 -11.45 -3.20 -10.68
CA LEU A 30 -12.11 -2.32 -9.71
C LEU A 30 -12.57 -0.98 -10.34
N THR A 31 -12.05 -0.59 -11.49
CA THR A 31 -12.57 0.58 -12.22
C THR A 31 -13.90 0.30 -12.90
N GLU A 32 -14.20 -0.97 -13.17
CA GLU A 32 -15.39 -1.40 -13.91
C GLU A 32 -16.46 -2.06 -13.03
N LYS A 33 -16.03 -2.72 -11.93
CA LYS A 33 -16.89 -3.58 -11.10
C LYS A 33 -16.66 -3.31 -9.62
N SER A 34 -17.67 -3.55 -8.80
CA SER A 34 -17.49 -3.55 -7.36
C SER A 34 -16.65 -4.74 -6.91
N TRP A 35 -15.95 -4.59 -5.78
CA TRP A 35 -15.16 -5.70 -5.20
C TRP A 35 -15.99 -6.98 -5.01
N ASN A 36 -17.24 -6.87 -4.62
CA ASN A 36 -18.12 -8.03 -4.40
C ASN A 36 -18.35 -8.85 -5.67
N ASP A 37 -18.31 -8.23 -6.85
CA ASP A 37 -18.51 -8.87 -8.14
C ASP A 37 -17.20 -9.42 -8.74
N ILE A 38 -16.05 -9.10 -8.13
CA ILE A 38 -14.74 -9.56 -8.57
C ILE A 38 -14.39 -10.88 -7.87
N THR A 39 -14.13 -11.91 -8.66
CA THR A 39 -13.69 -13.22 -8.17
C THR A 39 -12.23 -13.49 -8.48
N MET A 40 -11.62 -14.45 -7.76
CA MET A 40 -10.25 -14.93 -8.10
C MET A 40 -10.17 -15.47 -9.55
N ALA A 41 -11.28 -15.90 -10.14
CA ALA A 41 -11.33 -16.32 -11.53
C ALA A 41 -11.19 -15.13 -12.49
N HIS A 42 -11.92 -14.05 -12.24
CA HIS A 42 -11.84 -12.82 -13.02
C HIS A 42 -10.43 -12.23 -12.98
N ILE A 43 -9.80 -12.22 -11.79
CA ILE A 43 -8.43 -11.70 -11.63
C ILE A 43 -7.41 -12.57 -12.36
N ALA A 44 -7.52 -13.92 -12.24
CA ALA A 44 -6.61 -14.83 -12.93
C ALA A 44 -6.70 -14.70 -14.46
N GLU A 45 -7.91 -14.57 -14.99
CA GLU A 45 -8.17 -14.35 -16.42
C GLU A 45 -7.57 -13.02 -16.89
N ALA A 46 -7.88 -11.92 -16.19
CA ALA A 46 -7.38 -10.59 -16.54
C ALA A 46 -5.84 -10.49 -16.44
N ALA A 47 -5.24 -11.17 -15.44
CA ALA A 47 -3.79 -11.23 -15.26
C ALA A 47 -3.07 -12.23 -16.19
N GLY A 48 -3.80 -12.97 -17.04
CA GLY A 48 -3.22 -13.97 -17.94
C GLY A 48 -2.56 -15.15 -17.23
N MET A 49 -3.04 -15.54 -16.03
CA MET A 49 -2.47 -16.63 -15.25
C MET A 49 -3.51 -17.67 -14.83
N SER A 50 -3.05 -18.87 -14.43
CA SER A 50 -3.97 -19.90 -13.90
C SER A 50 -4.49 -19.52 -12.51
N ARG A 51 -5.71 -19.94 -12.16
CA ARG A 51 -6.24 -19.81 -10.81
C ARG A 51 -5.32 -20.45 -9.77
N GLN A 52 -4.73 -21.60 -10.10
CA GLN A 52 -3.80 -22.28 -9.21
C GLN A 52 -2.56 -21.41 -8.90
N THR A 53 -2.01 -20.75 -9.91
CA THR A 53 -0.90 -19.80 -9.74
C THR A 53 -1.29 -18.64 -8.82
N LEU A 54 -2.47 -18.06 -9.06
CA LEU A 54 -2.98 -16.96 -8.25
C LEU A 54 -3.18 -17.35 -6.77
N TYR A 55 -3.81 -18.53 -6.53
CA TYR A 55 -3.99 -19.05 -5.16
C TYR A 55 -2.68 -19.43 -4.47
N LYS A 56 -1.67 -19.87 -5.22
CA LYS A 56 -0.34 -20.14 -4.67
C LYS A 56 0.34 -18.86 -4.17
N GLU A 57 0.10 -17.73 -4.85
CA GLU A 57 0.71 -16.43 -4.50
C GLU A 57 -0.03 -15.69 -3.39
N PHE A 58 -1.34 -15.74 -3.36
CA PHE A 58 -2.15 -14.91 -2.46
C PHE A 58 -3.02 -15.70 -1.48
N THR A 59 -3.05 -17.02 -1.58
CA THR A 59 -3.78 -17.94 -0.71
C THR A 59 -5.31 -17.76 -0.76
N SER A 60 -5.79 -16.52 -0.75
CA SER A 60 -7.21 -16.17 -0.75
C SER A 60 -7.45 -14.82 -1.43
N ARG A 61 -8.73 -14.51 -1.68
CA ARG A 61 -9.17 -13.19 -2.15
C ARG A 61 -8.82 -12.09 -1.15
N GLN A 62 -8.95 -12.39 0.16
CA GLN A 62 -8.57 -11.51 1.24
C GLN A 62 -7.05 -11.25 1.25
N GLY A 63 -6.24 -12.31 1.07
CA GLY A 63 -4.78 -12.20 0.96
C GLY A 63 -4.33 -11.38 -0.26
N LEU A 64 -5.08 -11.47 -1.37
CA LEU A 64 -4.84 -10.62 -2.54
C LEU A 64 -5.17 -9.15 -2.24
N ALA A 65 -6.30 -8.86 -1.62
CA ALA A 65 -6.67 -7.51 -1.23
C ALA A 65 -5.66 -6.90 -0.22
N SER A 66 -5.19 -7.69 0.76
CA SER A 66 -4.12 -7.28 1.66
C SER A 66 -2.82 -6.96 0.91
N GLY A 67 -2.42 -7.82 -0.05
CA GLY A 67 -1.26 -7.57 -0.90
C GLY A 67 -1.40 -6.31 -1.77
N TYR A 68 -2.62 -6.02 -2.23
CA TYR A 68 -2.91 -4.79 -2.95
C TYR A 68 -2.72 -3.56 -2.07
N LEU A 69 -3.27 -3.56 -0.86
CA LEU A 69 -3.14 -2.44 0.08
C LEU A 69 -1.70 -2.21 0.51
N ILE A 70 -0.90 -3.27 0.71
CA ILE A 70 0.53 -3.15 1.00
C ILE A 70 1.24 -2.46 -0.16
N ARG A 71 0.99 -2.87 -1.41
CA ARG A 71 1.57 -2.21 -2.59
C ARG A 71 1.13 -0.75 -2.70
N PHE A 72 -0.15 -0.46 -2.47
CA PHE A 72 -0.66 0.92 -2.44
C PHE A 72 0.08 1.79 -1.42
N VAL A 73 0.34 1.25 -0.22
CA VAL A 73 1.12 1.94 0.82
C VAL A 73 2.55 2.17 0.36
N ASP A 74 3.20 1.21 -0.29
CA ASP A 74 4.56 1.37 -0.80
C ASP A 74 4.63 2.48 -1.86
N GLU A 75 3.74 2.44 -2.87
CA GLU A 75 3.64 3.46 -3.92
C GLU A 75 3.38 4.86 -3.32
N PHE A 76 2.52 4.96 -2.33
CA PHE A 76 2.23 6.19 -1.61
C PHE A 76 3.43 6.70 -0.79
N LEU A 77 4.12 5.82 -0.05
CA LEU A 77 5.27 6.22 0.76
C LEU A 77 6.49 6.59 -0.08
N GLU A 78 6.66 6.04 -1.28
CA GLU A 78 7.64 6.52 -2.26
C GLU A 78 7.35 7.96 -2.69
N GLU A 79 6.09 8.34 -2.85
CA GLU A 79 5.68 9.72 -3.12
C GLU A 79 6.01 10.63 -1.92
N VAL A 80 5.68 10.19 -0.70
CA VAL A 80 6.01 10.92 0.54
C VAL A 80 7.51 11.15 0.66
N GLU A 81 8.33 10.12 0.42
CA GLU A 81 9.79 10.20 0.47
C GLU A 81 10.33 11.24 -0.54
N ARG A 82 9.76 11.26 -1.74
CA ARG A 82 10.10 12.24 -2.78
C ARG A 82 9.75 13.66 -2.34
N GLU A 83 8.53 13.87 -1.83
CA GLU A 83 8.10 15.19 -1.34
C GLU A 83 8.94 15.68 -0.15
N VAL A 84 9.27 14.81 0.80
CA VAL A 84 10.16 15.11 1.92
C VAL A 84 11.54 15.53 1.40
N THR A 85 12.06 14.85 0.39
CA THR A 85 13.38 15.16 -0.20
C THR A 85 13.37 16.51 -0.91
N LEU A 86 12.30 16.83 -1.64
CA LEU A 86 12.15 18.11 -2.36
C LEU A 86 12.02 19.30 -1.40
N HIS A 87 11.43 19.11 -0.23
CA HIS A 87 11.16 20.15 0.77
C HIS A 87 12.16 20.14 1.94
N HIS A 88 13.43 19.79 1.70
CA HIS A 88 14.45 19.62 2.75
C HIS A 88 14.70 20.89 3.60
N SER A 89 14.39 22.07 3.12
CA SER A 89 14.51 23.35 3.85
C SER A 89 13.19 23.86 4.43
N ASP A 90 12.07 23.16 4.19
CA ASP A 90 10.74 23.54 4.67
C ASP A 90 9.99 22.33 5.27
N PRO A 91 10.21 22.02 6.55
CA PRO A 91 9.54 20.90 7.22
C PRO A 91 8.01 20.99 7.22
N ARG A 92 7.46 22.20 7.31
CA ARG A 92 6.00 22.40 7.29
C ARG A 92 5.42 22.14 5.90
N GLY A 93 6.13 22.59 4.87
CA GLY A 93 5.79 22.31 3.47
C GLY A 93 5.83 20.80 3.19
N ALA A 94 6.88 20.10 3.64
CA ALA A 94 7.01 18.65 3.50
C ALA A 94 5.82 17.91 4.12
N VAL A 95 5.46 18.20 5.36
CA VAL A 95 4.31 17.58 6.05
C VAL A 95 3.01 17.88 5.32
N SER A 96 2.79 19.13 4.91
CA SER A 96 1.58 19.53 4.18
C SER A 96 1.48 18.84 2.82
N ALA A 97 2.60 18.67 2.11
CA ALA A 97 2.65 17.96 0.84
C ALA A 97 2.35 16.46 1.03
N ALA A 98 2.95 15.82 2.05
CA ALA A 98 2.68 14.43 2.40
C ALA A 98 1.21 14.17 2.72
N PHE A 99 0.56 15.04 3.50
CA PHE A 99 -0.88 14.92 3.78
C PHE A 99 -1.74 15.10 2.53
N ARG A 100 -1.44 16.07 1.66
CA ARG A 100 -2.15 16.22 0.38
C ARG A 100 -2.00 14.98 -0.48
N ALA A 101 -0.78 14.46 -0.63
CA ALA A 101 -0.51 13.24 -1.37
C ALA A 101 -1.31 12.05 -0.82
N PHE A 102 -1.43 11.91 0.51
CA PHE A 102 -2.23 10.87 1.16
C PHE A 102 -3.70 10.93 0.77
N PHE A 103 -4.34 12.10 0.91
CA PHE A 103 -5.75 12.25 0.57
C PHE A 103 -6.00 12.08 -0.93
N ASP A 104 -5.12 12.63 -1.77
CA ASP A 104 -5.23 12.54 -3.21
C ASP A 104 -5.04 11.10 -3.72
N ALA A 105 -4.10 10.36 -3.17
CA ALA A 105 -3.87 8.95 -3.51
C ALA A 105 -5.07 8.09 -3.08
N GLY A 106 -5.55 8.25 -1.85
CA GLY A 106 -6.70 7.51 -1.33
C GLY A 106 -7.99 7.80 -2.11
N ALA A 107 -8.23 9.04 -2.49
CA ALA A 107 -9.42 9.42 -3.27
C ALA A 107 -9.42 8.87 -4.70
N ARG A 108 -8.25 8.54 -5.26
CA ARG A 108 -8.10 8.04 -6.64
C ARG A 108 -7.99 6.52 -6.73
N ASP A 109 -7.55 5.86 -5.66
CA ASP A 109 -7.37 4.41 -5.68
C ASP A 109 -8.70 3.68 -5.52
N PRO A 110 -9.10 2.80 -6.49
CA PRO A 110 -10.42 2.17 -6.47
C PRO A 110 -10.59 1.16 -5.33
N MET A 111 -9.51 0.54 -4.82
CA MET A 111 -9.58 -0.35 -3.65
C MET A 111 -9.83 0.47 -2.39
N VAL A 112 -9.12 1.58 -2.21
CA VAL A 112 -9.32 2.49 -1.07
C VAL A 112 -10.73 3.06 -1.09
N VAL A 113 -11.22 3.51 -2.25
CA VAL A 113 -12.61 3.97 -2.41
C VAL A 113 -13.63 2.87 -2.07
N SER A 114 -13.33 1.59 -2.36
CA SER A 114 -14.18 0.46 -1.96
C SER A 114 -14.20 0.21 -0.45
N ILE A 115 -13.17 0.64 0.28
CA ILE A 115 -13.09 0.53 1.74
C ILE A 115 -13.81 1.70 2.43
N VAL A 116 -13.55 2.93 1.95
CA VAL A 116 -13.91 4.17 2.65
C VAL A 116 -14.95 5.01 1.92
N GLY A 117 -15.43 4.57 0.77
CA GLY A 117 -16.39 5.31 -0.04
C GLY A 117 -17.83 5.21 0.50
N PRO A 118 -18.80 5.81 -0.22
CA PRO A 118 -20.21 5.87 0.22
C PRO A 118 -20.90 4.50 0.35
N ARG A 119 -20.29 3.44 -0.15
CA ARG A 119 -20.77 2.05 -0.08
C ARG A 119 -19.62 1.13 0.33
N PRO A 120 -19.18 1.19 1.59
CA PRO A 120 -18.03 0.43 2.03
C PRO A 120 -18.27 -1.08 1.93
N GLN A 121 -17.25 -1.81 1.54
CA GLN A 121 -17.27 -3.27 1.47
C GLN A 121 -16.77 -3.82 2.81
N HIS A 122 -17.66 -4.47 3.56
CA HIS A 122 -17.37 -4.94 4.93
C HIS A 122 -16.18 -5.90 5.01
N ASP A 123 -16.01 -6.76 4.00
CA ASP A 123 -14.90 -7.71 3.94
C ASP A 123 -13.54 -7.01 3.68
N LEU A 124 -13.53 -5.85 3.04
CA LEU A 124 -12.33 -5.04 2.88
C LEU A 124 -12.05 -4.17 4.11
N LEU A 125 -13.08 -3.70 4.79
CA LEU A 125 -12.92 -2.86 5.98
C LEU A 125 -12.14 -3.59 7.08
N SER A 126 -12.30 -4.91 7.22
CA SER A 126 -11.54 -5.71 8.18
C SER A 126 -10.03 -5.62 7.96
N LEU A 127 -9.56 -5.43 6.71
CA LEU A 127 -8.14 -5.33 6.36
C LEU A 127 -7.45 -4.06 6.90
N VAL A 128 -8.24 -3.04 7.25
CA VAL A 128 -7.74 -1.80 7.83
C VAL A 128 -8.15 -1.63 9.30
N THR A 129 -8.94 -2.57 9.84
CA THR A 129 -9.41 -2.57 11.23
C THR A 129 -8.95 -3.82 11.98
N THR A 130 -9.78 -4.86 12.03
CA THR A 130 -9.52 -6.08 12.83
C THR A 130 -8.35 -6.92 12.33
N ASP A 131 -8.15 -6.98 11.01
CA ASP A 131 -7.09 -7.74 10.36
C ASP A 131 -5.95 -6.84 9.85
N GLY A 132 -5.94 -5.57 10.28
CA GLY A 132 -5.04 -4.52 9.78
C GLY A 132 -3.60 -4.58 10.28
N THR A 133 -3.26 -5.49 11.19
CA THR A 133 -1.91 -5.56 11.79
C THR A 133 -0.79 -5.63 10.75
N PRO A 134 -0.84 -6.49 9.70
CA PRO A 134 0.25 -6.55 8.72
C PRO A 134 0.42 -5.24 7.94
N LEU A 135 -0.68 -4.58 7.59
CA LEU A 135 -0.65 -3.29 6.90
C LEU A 135 -0.08 -2.19 7.79
N LEU A 136 -0.53 -2.15 9.05
CA LEU A 136 -0.06 -1.20 10.06
C LEU A 136 1.44 -1.33 10.32
N GLU A 137 1.93 -2.55 10.52
CA GLU A 137 3.34 -2.83 10.78
C GLU A 137 4.19 -2.45 9.57
N HIS A 138 3.79 -2.85 8.37
CA HIS A 138 4.48 -2.53 7.13
C HIS A 138 4.57 -1.02 6.90
N ALA A 139 3.45 -0.30 6.95
CA ALA A 139 3.40 1.14 6.76
C ALA A 139 4.22 1.89 7.82
N SER A 140 4.14 1.46 9.09
CA SER A 140 4.89 2.07 10.20
C SER A 140 6.39 1.91 10.02
N ALA A 141 6.85 0.71 9.64
CA ALA A 141 8.27 0.43 9.40
C ALA A 141 8.82 1.26 8.22
N ARG A 142 8.10 1.31 7.11
CA ARG A 142 8.49 2.11 5.93
C ARG A 142 8.55 3.61 6.26
N LEU A 143 7.56 4.13 6.98
CA LEU A 143 7.56 5.53 7.38
C LEU A 143 8.68 5.85 8.36
N ALA A 144 9.00 4.94 9.29
CA ALA A 144 10.15 5.10 10.19
C ALA A 144 11.48 5.13 9.41
N GLU A 145 11.65 4.30 8.37
CA GLU A 145 12.81 4.36 7.47
C GLU A 145 12.96 5.74 6.82
N ILE A 146 11.86 6.32 6.30
CA ILE A 146 11.87 7.65 5.71
C ILE A 146 12.33 8.70 6.73
N PHE A 147 11.85 8.64 7.99
CA PHE A 147 12.29 9.56 9.03
C PHE A 147 13.78 9.41 9.38
N MET A 148 14.31 8.19 9.40
CA MET A 148 15.71 7.93 9.71
C MET A 148 16.65 8.33 8.56
N THR A 149 16.24 8.11 7.30
CA THR A 149 17.10 8.29 6.13
C THR A 149 16.95 9.65 5.47
N SER A 150 15.89 10.39 5.76
CA SER A 150 15.68 11.74 5.24
C SER A 150 16.56 12.79 5.96
N TRP A 151 16.46 14.01 5.51
CA TRP A 151 17.12 15.16 6.15
C TRP A 151 16.69 15.38 7.63
N ALA A 152 15.54 14.85 8.04
CA ALA A 152 15.06 14.92 9.44
C ALA A 152 15.96 14.14 10.39
N ASN A 153 16.64 13.09 9.89
CA ASN A 153 17.62 12.27 10.60
C ASN A 153 17.20 11.92 12.03
N VAL A 154 15.95 11.45 12.15
CA VAL A 154 15.35 11.07 13.43
C VAL A 154 15.99 9.75 13.92
N ASP A 155 16.33 9.66 15.20
CA ASP A 155 16.80 8.41 15.75
C ASP A 155 15.72 7.31 15.69
N ARG A 156 16.16 6.05 15.73
CA ARG A 156 15.29 4.88 15.51
C ARG A 156 14.08 4.86 16.44
N VAL A 157 14.25 5.13 17.71
CA VAL A 157 13.16 5.03 18.72
C VAL A 157 12.06 6.03 18.44
N HIS A 158 12.43 7.29 18.15
CA HIS A 158 11.47 8.32 17.80
C HIS A 158 10.88 8.09 16.41
N ALA A 159 11.66 7.60 15.44
CA ALA A 159 11.16 7.29 14.11
C ALA A 159 10.09 6.19 14.13
N GLU A 160 10.30 5.11 14.86
CA GLU A 160 9.32 4.02 15.04
C GLU A 160 8.05 4.52 15.77
N MET A 161 8.21 5.33 16.81
CA MET A 161 7.08 5.94 17.53
C MET A 161 6.27 6.88 16.62
N PHE A 162 6.91 7.77 15.89
CA PHE A 162 6.24 8.69 14.97
C PHE A 162 5.57 7.94 13.81
N GLY A 163 6.28 7.00 13.19
CA GLY A 163 5.73 6.18 12.11
C GLY A 163 4.46 5.46 12.53
N SER A 164 4.51 4.75 13.67
CA SER A 164 3.35 4.04 14.22
C SER A 164 2.19 4.98 14.57
N THR A 165 2.48 6.14 15.16
CA THR A 165 1.45 7.11 15.55
C THR A 165 0.76 7.70 14.33
N ILE A 166 1.53 8.14 13.32
CA ILE A 166 0.98 8.74 12.09
C ILE A 166 0.13 7.74 11.32
N VAL A 167 0.60 6.49 11.16
CA VAL A 167 -0.15 5.46 10.44
C VAL A 167 -1.47 5.14 11.16
N ARG A 168 -1.47 5.04 12.49
CA ARG A 168 -2.70 4.83 13.27
C ARG A 168 -3.68 5.99 13.13
N LEU A 169 -3.19 7.23 13.15
CA LEU A 169 -4.03 8.42 12.93
C LEU A 169 -4.60 8.43 11.51
N ALA A 170 -3.81 8.08 10.51
CA ALA A 170 -4.26 7.99 9.12
C ALA A 170 -5.37 6.95 8.96
N ILE A 171 -5.18 5.74 9.50
CA ILE A 171 -6.20 4.68 9.48
C ILE A 171 -7.46 5.12 10.24
N SER A 172 -7.30 5.71 11.43
CA SER A 172 -8.43 6.22 12.22
C SER A 172 -9.21 7.28 11.45
N HIS A 173 -8.53 8.21 10.78
CA HIS A 173 -9.20 9.24 9.98
C HIS A 173 -9.97 8.61 8.81
N VAL A 174 -9.35 7.67 8.10
CA VAL A 174 -9.95 6.96 6.98
C VAL A 174 -11.19 6.16 7.42
N THR A 175 -11.17 5.53 8.59
CA THR A 175 -12.27 4.67 9.08
C THR A 175 -13.39 5.43 9.81
N LEU A 176 -13.13 6.64 10.29
CA LEU A 176 -14.09 7.46 11.07
C LEU A 176 -14.70 8.62 10.26
N SER A 177 -14.30 8.80 9.00
CA SER A 177 -14.83 9.89 8.14
C SER A 177 -16.22 9.56 7.55
N PHE A 178 -16.98 8.65 8.18
CA PHE A 178 -18.33 8.22 7.79
C PHE A 178 -19.33 8.45 8.91
#